data_a9d0aac35bef40d006412a6d74503352
#
_entry.id   a9d0aac35bef40d006412a6d74503352
#
_cell.length_a   1.000
_cell.length_b   1.000
_cell.length_c   1.000
_cell.angle_alpha   90.00
_cell.angle_beta   90.00
_cell.angle_gamma   90.00
#
_symmetry.space_group_name_H-M   'P 1'
#
loop_
_entity.id
_entity.type
_entity.pdbx_description
1 polymer ?
#
loop_
_entity_poly.entity_id
_entity_poly.type
_entity_poly.pdbx_seq_one_letter_code
_entity_poly.pdbx_strand_id
1 'polypeptide(L)'
;MTYEVKSLNEECGIFGIWGHPDAAKLTYFGLHSLQHRGQEGAGILSNDAGQLKRYRDTGLLSEVFRNPTNLDKLTGTGAIGHVRYATAGEASVDNIQP
;
A
#
# COMPACT_ATOMS: atom_id res chain seq x y z
N MET A 1 -6.11 -19.03 -0.82
CA MET A 1 -5.68 -17.62 -0.71
C MET A 1 -5.19 -17.34 0.68
N THR A 2 -4.09 -16.68 0.77
CA THR A 2 -3.48 -16.34 2.05
C THR A 2 -3.23 -14.84 2.12
N TYR A 3 -3.53 -14.25 3.23
CA TYR A 3 -3.19 -12.86 3.47
C TYR A 3 -2.68 -12.68 4.89
N GLU A 4 -1.92 -11.63 5.09
CA GLU A 4 -1.36 -11.29 6.38
C GLU A 4 -1.52 -9.79 6.62
N VAL A 5 -2.02 -9.45 7.80
CA VAL A 5 -2.12 -8.07 8.25
C VAL A 5 -1.13 -7.89 9.40
N LYS A 6 -0.30 -6.87 9.28
CA LYS A 6 0.73 -6.64 10.27
C LYS A 6 0.86 -5.17 10.59
N SER A 7 0.83 -4.86 11.86
CA SER A 7 1.07 -3.50 12.35
C SER A 7 2.44 -3.48 13.01
N LEU A 8 3.32 -2.61 12.52
CA LEU A 8 4.68 -2.49 13.04
C LEU A 8 4.72 -1.24 13.90
N ASN A 9 4.52 -1.43 15.21
CA ASN A 9 4.43 -0.33 16.18
C ASN A 9 3.42 0.73 15.71
N GLU A 10 3.64 1.99 15.98
CA GLU A 10 2.69 3.06 15.66
C GLU A 10 3.04 3.84 14.41
N GLU A 11 4.08 3.41 13.69
CA GLU A 11 4.67 4.20 12.62
C GLU A 11 4.29 3.73 11.23
N CYS A 12 3.81 2.52 11.08
CA CYS A 12 3.42 2.02 9.78
C CYS A 12 2.48 0.83 9.89
N GLY A 13 1.77 0.59 8.80
CA GLY A 13 0.95 -0.60 8.62
C GLY A 13 1.30 -1.28 7.32
N ILE A 14 1.32 -2.59 7.34
CA ILE A 14 1.64 -3.42 6.18
C ILE A 14 0.51 -4.41 5.96
N PHE A 15 0.13 -4.60 4.70
CA PHE A 15 -0.86 -5.59 4.31
C PHE A 15 -0.37 -6.29 3.04
N GLY A 16 -0.50 -7.60 3.01
CA GLY A 16 -0.12 -8.38 1.82
C GLY A 16 -1.13 -9.47 1.53
N ILE A 17 -1.29 -9.79 0.25
CA ILE A 17 -2.20 -10.84 -0.19
C ILE A 17 -1.62 -11.54 -1.42
N TRP A 18 -1.82 -12.84 -1.50
CA TRP A 18 -1.35 -13.67 -2.61
C TRP A 18 -2.45 -14.59 -3.08
N GLY A 19 -2.44 -14.87 -4.37
CA GLY A 19 -3.36 -15.83 -4.95
C GLY A 19 -4.74 -15.27 -5.23
N HIS A 20 -4.86 -13.96 -5.41
CA HIS A 20 -6.15 -13.33 -5.69
C HIS A 20 -6.03 -12.43 -6.93
N PRO A 21 -6.98 -12.53 -7.89
CA PRO A 21 -6.88 -11.74 -9.12
C PRO A 21 -7.00 -10.23 -8.89
N ASP A 22 -7.58 -9.81 -7.78
CA ASP A 22 -7.70 -8.39 -7.42
C ASP A 22 -6.79 -8.02 -6.24
N ALA A 23 -5.58 -8.60 -6.22
CA ALA A 23 -4.67 -8.45 -5.09
C ALA A 23 -4.42 -6.99 -4.70
N ALA A 24 -4.14 -6.12 -5.67
CA ALA A 24 -3.87 -4.72 -5.36
C ALA A 24 -5.09 -4.00 -4.79
N LYS A 25 -6.27 -4.29 -5.32
CA LYS A 25 -7.51 -3.68 -4.80
C LYS A 25 -7.80 -4.13 -3.38
N LEU A 26 -7.62 -5.40 -3.10
CA LEU A 26 -7.79 -5.92 -1.75
C LEU A 26 -6.73 -5.35 -0.80
N THR A 27 -5.51 -5.16 -1.30
CA THR A 27 -4.46 -4.52 -0.52
C THR A 27 -4.83 -3.09 -0.18
N TYR A 28 -5.41 -2.34 -1.12
CA TYR A 28 -5.89 -0.99 -0.86
C TYR A 28 -6.91 -0.99 0.29
N PHE A 29 -7.89 -1.89 0.24
CA PHE A 29 -8.88 -1.97 1.32
C PHE A 29 -8.27 -2.40 2.65
N GLY A 30 -7.30 -3.32 2.60
CA GLY A 30 -6.57 -3.71 3.80
C GLY A 30 -5.81 -2.56 4.43
N LEU A 31 -5.13 -1.77 3.62
CA LEU A 31 -4.43 -0.58 4.10
C LEU A 31 -5.41 0.44 4.67
N HIS A 32 -6.57 0.57 4.05
CA HIS A 32 -7.58 1.51 4.52
C HIS A 32 -8.00 1.21 5.95
N SER A 33 -8.08 -0.07 6.31
CA SER A 33 -8.43 -0.47 7.67
C SER A 33 -7.28 -0.29 8.66
N LEU A 34 -6.04 -0.18 8.17
CA LEU A 34 -4.86 0.01 9.00
C LEU A 34 -4.47 1.47 9.18
N GLN A 35 -5.03 2.36 8.37
CA GLN A 35 -4.62 3.76 8.46
C GLN A 35 -5.22 4.42 9.69
N HIS A 36 -4.43 5.31 10.29
CA HIS A 36 -4.79 6.05 11.48
C HIS A 36 -4.49 7.53 11.27
N ARG A 37 -4.83 8.30 12.26
CA ARG A 37 -4.49 9.70 12.27
C ARG A 37 -2.97 9.90 12.16
N GLY A 38 -2.55 10.80 11.28
CA GLY A 38 -1.13 11.06 11.07
C GLY A 38 -0.53 10.28 9.92
N GLN A 39 -1.33 9.49 9.20
CA GLN A 39 -0.86 8.78 8.02
C GLN A 39 -0.47 9.80 6.95
N GLU A 40 0.74 9.67 6.40
CA GLU A 40 1.31 10.68 5.51
C GLU A 40 1.85 10.15 4.20
N GLY A 41 1.76 8.85 3.97
CA GLY A 41 2.18 8.25 2.73
C GLY A 41 1.68 6.85 2.58
N ALA A 42 1.59 6.37 1.36
CA ALA A 42 1.11 5.04 1.05
C ALA A 42 1.73 4.52 -0.24
N GLY A 43 1.87 3.21 -0.32
CA GLY A 43 2.38 2.57 -1.52
C GLY A 43 1.86 1.15 -1.66
N ILE A 44 1.73 0.68 -2.88
CA ILE A 44 1.35 -0.70 -3.19
C ILE A 44 2.28 -1.21 -4.28
N LEU A 45 2.80 -2.41 -4.06
CA LEU A 45 3.60 -3.15 -5.01
C LEU A 45 2.83 -4.41 -5.39
N SER A 46 2.67 -4.65 -6.69
CA SER A 46 2.02 -5.88 -7.15
C SER A 46 2.99 -6.73 -7.93
N ASN A 47 2.71 -8.02 -7.97
CA ASN A 47 3.48 -8.99 -8.73
C ASN A 47 2.55 -9.62 -9.79
N ASP A 48 2.85 -9.34 -11.05
CA ASP A 48 2.10 -9.85 -12.19
C ASP A 48 2.99 -10.82 -12.95
N ALA A 49 2.90 -12.10 -12.62
CA ALA A 49 3.67 -13.18 -13.25
C ALA A 49 5.18 -12.88 -13.22
N GLY A 50 5.68 -12.36 -12.12
CA GLY A 50 7.09 -12.01 -11.95
C GLY A 50 7.44 -10.58 -12.31
N GLN A 51 6.50 -9.85 -12.90
CA GLN A 51 6.71 -8.43 -13.20
C GLN A 51 6.19 -7.60 -12.05
N LEU A 52 7.07 -6.83 -11.43
CA LEU A 52 6.71 -5.97 -10.30
C LEU A 52 6.23 -4.61 -10.79
N LYS A 53 5.11 -4.17 -10.23
CA LYS A 53 4.51 -2.88 -10.54
C LYS A 53 4.27 -2.15 -9.22
N ARG A 54 4.57 -0.86 -9.19
CA ARG A 54 4.49 -0.10 -7.94
C ARG A 54 3.91 1.28 -8.18
N TYR A 55 3.12 1.75 -7.22
CA TYR A 55 2.76 3.15 -7.10
C TYR A 55 2.81 3.56 -5.63
N ARG A 56 3.44 4.69 -5.36
CA ARG A 56 3.56 5.25 -4.01
C ARG A 56 3.66 6.77 -4.09
N ASP A 57 3.15 7.43 -3.05
CA ASP A 57 3.26 8.88 -2.95
C ASP A 57 2.99 9.32 -1.52
N THR A 58 3.26 10.59 -1.26
CA THR A 58 2.90 11.22 0.01
C THR A 58 1.42 11.55 0.02
N GLY A 59 0.84 11.61 1.21
CA GLY A 59 -0.55 11.95 1.40
C GLY A 59 -1.35 10.81 2.01
N LEU A 60 -2.62 11.05 2.21
CA LEU A 60 -3.53 10.02 2.71
C LEU A 60 -3.72 8.94 1.65
N LEU A 61 -4.01 7.73 2.10
CA LEU A 61 -4.21 6.60 1.19
C LEU A 61 -5.22 6.91 0.09
N SER A 62 -6.34 7.54 0.43
CA SER A 62 -7.35 7.89 -0.55
C SER A 62 -6.89 8.97 -1.53
N GLU A 63 -5.97 9.83 -1.10
CA GLU A 63 -5.39 10.84 -1.98
C GLU A 63 -4.36 10.23 -2.93
N VAL A 64 -3.52 9.34 -2.42
CA VAL A 64 -2.49 8.67 -3.22
C VAL A 64 -3.12 7.87 -4.35
N PHE A 65 -4.25 7.22 -4.07
CA PHE A 65 -4.96 6.39 -5.06
C PHE A 65 -6.27 7.05 -5.53
N ARG A 66 -6.35 8.38 -5.49
CA ARG A 66 -7.53 9.10 -5.96
C ARG A 66 -7.84 8.81 -7.42
N ASN A 67 -6.82 8.75 -8.26
CA ASN A 67 -6.99 8.39 -9.65
C ASN A 67 -7.06 6.86 -9.76
N PRO A 68 -8.21 6.29 -10.17
CA PRO A 68 -8.35 4.83 -10.26
C PRO A 68 -7.29 4.17 -11.11
N THR A 69 -6.76 4.87 -12.11
CA THR A 69 -5.71 4.33 -12.97
C THR A 69 -4.48 3.90 -12.18
N ASN A 70 -4.15 4.62 -11.11
CA ASN A 70 -2.99 4.31 -10.30
C ASN A 70 -3.11 2.98 -9.58
N LEU A 71 -4.33 2.56 -9.29
CA LEU A 71 -4.60 1.25 -8.70
C LEU A 71 -4.82 0.19 -9.76
N ASP A 72 -5.54 0.53 -10.83
CA ASP A 72 -5.88 -0.40 -11.90
C ASP A 72 -4.64 -0.94 -12.63
N LYS A 73 -3.59 -0.13 -12.73
CA LYS A 73 -2.35 -0.58 -13.39
C LYS A 73 -1.56 -1.58 -12.57
N LEU A 74 -1.87 -1.73 -11.30
CA LEU A 74 -1.20 -2.68 -10.41
C LEU A 74 -1.84 -4.05 -10.55
N THR A 75 -1.60 -4.68 -11.69
CA THR A 75 -2.17 -5.99 -12.03
C THR A 75 -1.39 -7.12 -11.36
N GLY A 76 -1.98 -8.31 -11.35
CA GLY A 76 -1.35 -9.52 -10.83
C GLY A 76 -2.10 -10.11 -9.66
N THR A 77 -1.62 -11.27 -9.19
CA THR A 77 -2.28 -12.05 -8.15
C THR A 77 -1.63 -11.92 -6.79
N GLY A 78 -0.54 -11.15 -6.68
CA GLY A 78 0.11 -10.88 -5.42
C GLY A 78 0.33 -9.39 -5.23
N ALA A 79 0.19 -8.90 -4.01
CA ALA A 79 0.47 -7.50 -3.71
C ALA A 79 0.84 -7.31 -2.26
N ILE A 80 1.61 -6.28 -2.00
CA ILE A 80 1.94 -5.84 -0.66
C ILE A 80 1.78 -4.33 -0.60
N GLY A 81 1.23 -3.83 0.48
CA GLY A 81 1.01 -2.40 0.66
C GLY A 81 1.56 -1.92 1.99
N HIS A 82 1.79 -0.63 2.05
CA HIS A 82 2.36 0.01 3.23
C HIS A 82 1.76 1.40 3.38
N VAL A 83 1.40 1.76 4.61
CA VAL A 83 1.03 3.13 4.97
C VAL A 83 2.03 3.62 6.01
N ARG A 84 2.52 4.83 5.80
CA ARG A 84 3.50 5.46 6.68
C ARG A 84 2.82 6.54 7.52
N TYR A 85 3.17 6.56 8.79
CA TYR A 85 2.67 7.57 9.70
C TYR A 85 3.75 8.59 10.00
N ALA A 86 3.31 9.80 10.36
CA ALA A 86 4.22 10.88 10.67
C ALA A 86 5.10 10.50 11.87
N THR A 87 6.39 10.68 11.68
CA THR A 87 7.39 10.50 12.72
C THR A 87 8.21 11.79 12.81
N ALA A 88 9.41 11.72 13.34
CA ALA A 88 10.26 12.89 13.46
C ALA A 88 10.86 13.37 12.14
N GLY A 89 10.64 12.68 11.06
CA GLY A 89 11.22 13.02 9.76
C GLY A 89 10.24 13.72 8.83
N GLU A 90 10.75 14.15 7.69
CA GLU A 90 9.94 14.75 6.65
C GLU A 90 9.24 13.67 5.82
N ALA A 91 8.02 13.98 5.37
CA ALA A 91 7.35 13.15 4.40
C ALA A 91 8.06 13.28 3.05
N SER A 92 8.50 12.17 2.48
CA SER A 92 9.17 12.14 1.19
C SER A 92 8.85 10.83 0.50
N VAL A 93 8.69 10.87 -0.82
CA VAL A 93 8.44 9.64 -1.60
C VAL A 93 9.54 8.61 -1.34
N ASP A 94 10.77 9.05 -1.13
CA ASP A 94 11.88 8.13 -0.88
C ASP A 94 11.74 7.35 0.42
N ASN A 95 10.95 7.85 1.36
CA ASN A 95 10.71 7.19 2.64
C ASN A 95 9.45 6.33 2.62
N ILE A 96 8.71 6.31 1.53
CA ILE A 96 7.47 5.56 1.41
C ILE A 96 7.75 4.21 0.77
N GLN A 97 7.23 3.18 1.39
CA GLN A 97 7.40 1.80 0.95
C GLN A 97 6.10 1.28 0.30
N PRO A 98 6.05 0.22 -0.33
CA PRO A 98 7.13 -0.68 -0.65
C PRO A 98 8.11 -0.19 -1.68
#